data_a0d3c1d970777ad724e881456ff42d9c
#
_entry.id   a0d3c1d970777ad724e881456ff42d9c
#
_cell.length_a   1.000
_cell.length_b   1.000
_cell.length_c   1.000
_cell.angle_alpha   90.00
_cell.angle_beta   90.00
_cell.angle_gamma   90.00
#
_symmetry.space_group_name_H-M   'P 1'
#
loop_
_entity.id
_entity.type
_entity.pdbx_description
1 polymer ?
#
loop_
_entity_poly.entity_id
_entity_poly.type
_entity_poly.pdbx_seq_one_letter_code
_entity_poly.pdbx_strand_id
1 'polypeptide(L)'
;DALKVLDAIDRKGSFAGAASELFRVPSAISYTVQKLEEDLSVSVFDRTGHKAVLTPAGRYLLEEGRSLLEAAENLAHSTRQVAQGWETRLRIGFNSLLPAQCLFPAIDAFYQLGVPVDVQVVEEVFAGAWDALQSRRVDMVVGADQLSKPAGSFATKPLGEIPFVFAVAANHPLAQAEEPLTESDIAPFPAAVAADTSRALPPGHAGIFRRQRTLTVTNIDQKIAIQEAGLGVGWLPLPRIREALVSGRLVAKAVHEPRPPVAIHLARHSEDKGKALMWFWNRLSEDQSLGQWLKPADS
;
A
#
# COMPACT_ATOMS: atom_id res chain seq x y z
N ASP A 1 12.81 -30.64 -15.35
CA ASP A 1 12.21 -31.97 -15.55
C ASP A 1 12.47 -32.92 -14.38
N ALA A 2 13.74 -33.08 -13.90
CA ALA A 2 14.09 -34.00 -12.83
C ALA A 2 13.32 -33.74 -11.52
N LEU A 3 13.17 -32.49 -11.12
CA LEU A 3 12.39 -32.13 -9.90
C LEU A 3 10.92 -32.53 -10.02
N LYS A 4 10.29 -32.37 -11.20
CA LYS A 4 8.89 -32.83 -11.43
C LYS A 4 8.77 -34.36 -11.30
N VAL A 5 9.79 -35.08 -11.79
CA VAL A 5 9.83 -36.55 -11.67
C VAL A 5 9.98 -36.96 -10.20
N LEU A 6 10.87 -36.30 -9.46
CA LEU A 6 11.09 -36.54 -8.02
C LEU A 6 9.81 -36.31 -7.21
N ASP A 7 9.12 -35.19 -7.46
CA ASP A 7 7.85 -34.86 -6.81
C ASP A 7 6.74 -35.86 -7.13
N ALA A 8 6.63 -36.28 -8.39
CA ALA A 8 5.64 -37.29 -8.79
C ALA A 8 5.90 -38.65 -8.15
N ILE A 9 7.18 -39.09 -8.02
CA ILE A 9 7.53 -40.35 -7.35
C ILE A 9 7.15 -40.29 -5.86
N ASP A 10 7.44 -39.18 -5.17
CA ASP A 10 7.09 -39.02 -3.75
C ASP A 10 5.57 -39.07 -3.55
N ARG A 11 4.79 -38.31 -4.32
CA ARG A 11 3.32 -38.29 -4.22
C ARG A 11 2.66 -39.62 -4.57
N LYS A 12 3.19 -40.35 -5.55
CA LYS A 12 2.63 -41.65 -5.99
C LYS A 12 3.24 -42.85 -5.27
N GLY A 13 4.31 -42.66 -4.50
CA GLY A 13 4.98 -43.70 -3.76
C GLY A 13 5.71 -44.76 -4.63
N SER A 14 5.78 -44.55 -5.96
CA SER A 14 6.43 -45.48 -6.88
C SER A 14 6.84 -44.85 -8.21
N PHE A 15 7.88 -45.41 -8.84
CA PHE A 15 8.33 -45.02 -10.18
C PHE A 15 7.27 -45.27 -11.26
N ALA A 16 6.54 -46.38 -11.14
CA ALA A 16 5.46 -46.73 -12.08
C ALA A 16 4.27 -45.76 -11.95
N GLY A 17 3.91 -45.36 -10.72
CA GLY A 17 2.88 -44.37 -10.47
C GLY A 17 3.24 -43.00 -11.01
N ALA A 18 4.49 -42.57 -10.86
CA ALA A 18 5.00 -41.33 -11.42
C ALA A 18 5.02 -41.36 -12.95
N ALA A 19 5.41 -42.51 -13.55
CA ALA A 19 5.40 -42.69 -15.00
C ALA A 19 3.98 -42.53 -15.59
N SER A 20 2.97 -43.12 -14.94
CA SER A 20 1.57 -42.98 -15.33
C SER A 20 1.10 -41.54 -15.25
N GLU A 21 1.40 -40.83 -14.15
CA GLU A 21 1.00 -39.42 -13.96
C GLU A 21 1.64 -38.48 -14.98
N LEU A 22 2.94 -38.68 -15.26
CA LEU A 22 3.68 -37.83 -16.18
C LEU A 22 3.56 -38.26 -17.67
N PHE A 23 2.73 -39.27 -17.97
CA PHE A 23 2.56 -39.83 -19.33
C PHE A 23 3.89 -40.25 -19.96
N ARG A 24 4.75 -40.91 -19.16
CA ARG A 24 6.07 -41.41 -19.58
C ARG A 24 6.17 -42.92 -19.32
N VAL A 25 7.16 -43.53 -19.95
CA VAL A 25 7.46 -44.96 -19.65
C VAL A 25 8.33 -45.05 -18.39
N PRO A 26 8.19 -46.11 -17.56
CA PRO A 26 8.95 -46.23 -16.31
C PRO A 26 10.48 -46.17 -16.46
N SER A 27 11.01 -46.64 -17.57
CA SER A 27 12.44 -46.57 -17.91
C SER A 27 12.94 -45.11 -18.04
N ALA A 28 12.10 -44.23 -18.61
CA ALA A 28 12.45 -42.79 -18.71
C ALA A 28 12.45 -42.10 -17.35
N ILE A 29 11.56 -42.45 -16.44
CA ILE A 29 11.55 -41.94 -15.05
C ILE A 29 12.82 -42.41 -14.33
N SER A 30 13.15 -43.72 -14.44
CA SER A 30 14.36 -44.28 -13.82
C SER A 30 15.63 -43.62 -14.36
N TYR A 31 15.72 -43.43 -15.66
CA TYR A 31 16.86 -42.73 -16.29
C TYR A 31 16.99 -41.28 -15.81
N THR A 32 15.88 -40.54 -15.71
CA THR A 32 15.88 -39.15 -15.22
C THR A 32 16.40 -39.07 -13.79
N VAL A 33 15.97 -39.98 -12.91
CA VAL A 33 16.44 -40.04 -11.53
C VAL A 33 17.92 -40.41 -11.45
N GLN A 34 18.34 -41.45 -12.22
CA GLN A 34 19.74 -41.86 -12.25
C GLN A 34 20.66 -40.72 -12.69
N LYS A 35 20.29 -40.04 -13.77
CA LYS A 35 21.06 -38.87 -14.26
C LYS A 35 21.13 -37.76 -13.23
N LEU A 36 20.05 -37.46 -12.50
CA LEU A 36 20.03 -36.48 -11.42
C LEU A 36 20.99 -36.89 -10.28
N GLU A 37 21.00 -38.17 -9.88
CA GLU A 37 21.91 -38.70 -8.87
C GLU A 37 23.37 -38.63 -9.31
N GLU A 38 23.62 -38.92 -10.58
CA GLU A 38 24.97 -38.79 -11.19
C GLU A 38 25.43 -37.32 -11.21
N ASP A 39 24.57 -36.39 -11.69
CA ASP A 39 24.89 -34.95 -11.81
C ASP A 39 25.19 -34.33 -10.42
N LEU A 40 24.48 -34.78 -9.39
CA LEU A 40 24.65 -34.29 -8.02
C LEU A 40 25.68 -35.12 -7.22
N SER A 41 26.12 -36.27 -7.75
CA SER A 41 26.99 -37.21 -7.06
C SER A 41 26.43 -37.70 -5.68
N VAL A 42 25.09 -37.80 -5.56
CA VAL A 42 24.39 -38.27 -4.33
C VAL A 42 23.25 -39.18 -4.70
N SER A 43 22.98 -40.19 -3.86
CA SER A 43 21.77 -41.01 -3.98
C SER A 43 20.56 -40.24 -3.44
N VAL A 44 19.52 -40.13 -4.25
CA VAL A 44 18.23 -39.48 -3.92
C VAL A 44 17.25 -40.49 -3.35
N PHE A 45 17.29 -41.74 -3.83
CA PHE A 45 16.44 -42.83 -3.34
C PHE A 45 17.29 -43.95 -2.69
N ASP A 46 16.74 -44.52 -1.62
CA ASP A 46 17.24 -45.77 -1.06
C ASP A 46 16.74 -46.93 -1.95
N ARG A 47 17.70 -47.74 -2.43
CA ARG A 47 17.44 -48.89 -3.32
C ARG A 47 17.39 -50.23 -2.59
N THR A 48 17.47 -50.21 -1.22
CA THR A 48 17.50 -51.45 -0.43
C THR A 48 16.14 -52.10 -0.24
N GLY A 49 15.04 -51.38 -0.55
CA GLY A 49 13.65 -51.84 -0.38
C GLY A 49 12.83 -51.90 -1.67
N HIS A 50 11.61 -52.45 -1.57
CA HIS A 50 10.65 -52.53 -2.68
C HIS A 50 9.90 -51.20 -2.90
N LYS A 51 10.00 -50.19 -2.03
CA LYS A 51 9.36 -48.91 -2.11
C LYS A 51 10.38 -47.80 -2.43
N ALA A 52 9.94 -46.80 -3.17
CA ALA A 52 10.73 -45.59 -3.44
C ALA A 52 10.82 -44.73 -2.14
N VAL A 53 11.86 -44.96 -1.33
CA VAL A 53 12.10 -44.19 -0.10
C VAL A 53 13.19 -43.17 -0.35
N LEU A 54 12.92 -41.92 -0.05
CA LEU A 54 13.89 -40.83 -0.20
C LEU A 54 15.00 -40.97 0.87
N THR A 55 16.24 -40.75 0.46
CA THR A 55 17.36 -40.49 1.37
C THR A 55 17.19 -39.11 2.05
N PRO A 56 17.98 -38.81 3.14
CA PRO A 56 17.99 -37.44 3.67
C PRO A 56 18.31 -36.36 2.62
N ALA A 57 19.26 -36.63 1.71
CA ALA A 57 19.61 -35.75 0.60
C ALA A 57 18.45 -35.61 -0.41
N GLY A 58 17.76 -36.75 -0.72
CA GLY A 58 16.58 -36.74 -1.57
C GLY A 58 15.42 -35.95 -1.00
N ARG A 59 15.20 -36.01 0.31
CA ARG A 59 14.16 -35.24 1.02
C ARG A 59 14.46 -33.75 0.96
N TYR A 60 15.67 -33.33 1.27
CA TYR A 60 16.11 -31.96 1.15
C TYR A 60 15.93 -31.42 -0.29
N LEU A 61 16.39 -32.21 -1.27
CA LEU A 61 16.24 -31.85 -2.68
C LEU A 61 14.78 -31.71 -3.11
N LEU A 62 13.89 -32.56 -2.60
CA LEU A 62 12.45 -32.50 -2.88
C LEU A 62 11.81 -31.24 -2.28
N GLU A 63 12.12 -30.91 -1.03
CA GLU A 63 11.58 -29.76 -0.31
C GLU A 63 11.98 -28.45 -1.02
N GLU A 64 13.26 -28.25 -1.28
CA GLU A 64 13.76 -27.09 -2.02
C GLU A 64 13.30 -27.11 -3.49
N GLY A 65 13.24 -28.30 -4.08
CA GLY A 65 12.78 -28.49 -5.46
C GLY A 65 11.32 -28.11 -5.66
N ARG A 66 10.46 -28.34 -4.70
CA ARG A 66 9.04 -27.89 -4.73
C ARG A 66 8.94 -26.38 -4.78
N SER A 67 9.72 -25.68 -3.96
CA SER A 67 9.78 -24.22 -3.96
C SER A 67 10.23 -23.66 -5.32
N LEU A 68 11.22 -24.29 -5.96
CA LEU A 68 11.67 -23.91 -7.32
C LEU A 68 10.61 -24.20 -8.39
N LEU A 69 9.89 -25.31 -8.30
CA LEU A 69 8.80 -25.64 -9.24
C LEU A 69 7.66 -24.63 -9.12
N GLU A 70 7.26 -24.28 -7.90
CA GLU A 70 6.25 -23.26 -7.64
C GLU A 70 6.69 -21.88 -8.17
N ALA A 71 7.94 -21.49 -7.94
CA ALA A 71 8.49 -20.24 -8.46
C ALA A 71 8.48 -20.23 -10.00
N ALA A 72 8.80 -21.37 -10.66
CA ALA A 72 8.77 -21.47 -12.11
C ALA A 72 7.33 -21.40 -12.68
N GLU A 73 6.34 -21.98 -12.01
CA GLU A 73 4.94 -21.87 -12.39
C GLU A 73 4.42 -20.44 -12.21
N ASN A 74 4.75 -19.79 -11.12
CA ASN A 74 4.43 -18.39 -10.85
C ASN A 74 5.06 -17.47 -11.91
N LEU A 75 6.32 -17.70 -12.31
CA LEU A 75 6.97 -16.96 -13.38
C LEU A 75 6.24 -17.12 -14.72
N ALA A 76 5.89 -18.36 -15.08
CA ALA A 76 5.16 -18.63 -16.33
C ALA A 76 3.76 -18.00 -16.32
N HIS A 77 3.10 -17.96 -15.15
CA HIS A 77 1.83 -17.30 -14.96
C HIS A 77 1.96 -15.78 -15.12
N SER A 78 2.89 -15.15 -14.38
CA SER A 78 3.15 -13.71 -14.45
C SER A 78 3.55 -13.26 -15.86
N THR A 79 4.34 -14.05 -16.58
CA THR A 79 4.71 -13.76 -17.98
C THR A 79 3.48 -13.69 -18.88
N ARG A 80 2.54 -14.62 -18.72
CA ARG A 80 1.27 -14.58 -19.46
C ARG A 80 0.43 -13.36 -19.12
N GLN A 81 0.39 -12.96 -17.84
CA GLN A 81 -0.35 -11.78 -17.39
C GLN A 81 0.23 -10.50 -18.00
N VAL A 82 1.56 -10.36 -17.99
CA VAL A 82 2.24 -9.22 -18.64
C VAL A 82 1.91 -9.15 -20.13
N ALA A 83 1.94 -10.29 -20.82
CA ALA A 83 1.55 -10.37 -22.23
C ALA A 83 0.09 -9.98 -22.47
N GLN A 84 -0.79 -10.12 -21.47
CA GLN A 84 -2.18 -9.68 -21.49
C GLN A 84 -2.38 -8.21 -21.07
N GLY A 85 -1.31 -7.49 -20.70
CA GLY A 85 -1.34 -6.08 -20.29
C GLY A 85 -1.64 -5.85 -18.80
N TRP A 86 -1.52 -6.87 -17.94
CA TRP A 86 -1.51 -6.70 -16.50
C TRP A 86 -0.11 -6.33 -16.02
N GLU A 87 -0.03 -5.43 -15.06
CA GLU A 87 1.19 -5.17 -14.31
C GLU A 87 1.49 -6.33 -13.35
N THR A 88 2.74 -6.58 -13.05
CA THR A 88 3.12 -7.50 -11.95
C THR A 88 2.97 -6.84 -10.59
N ARG A 89 3.00 -5.51 -10.56
CA ARG A 89 2.86 -4.69 -9.35
C ARG A 89 2.17 -3.39 -9.67
N LEU A 90 1.29 -2.94 -8.76
CA LEU A 90 0.66 -1.62 -8.77
C LEU A 90 0.97 -0.91 -7.45
N ARG A 91 1.57 0.27 -7.53
CA ARG A 91 1.88 1.12 -6.38
C ARG A 91 0.90 2.27 -6.31
N ILE A 92 0.08 2.28 -5.28
CA ILE A 92 -0.92 3.32 -5.01
C ILE A 92 -0.40 4.23 -3.91
N GLY A 93 -0.01 5.45 -4.26
CA GLY A 93 0.23 6.51 -3.28
C GLY A 93 -1.10 7.02 -2.73
N PHE A 94 -1.19 7.25 -1.44
CA PHE A 94 -2.34 7.98 -0.89
C PHE A 94 -1.86 9.12 0.01
N ASN A 95 -2.58 10.23 -0.08
CA ASN A 95 -2.27 11.37 0.77
C ASN A 95 -2.81 11.11 2.17
N SER A 96 -1.98 11.35 3.20
CA SER A 96 -2.29 11.18 4.62
C SER A 96 -3.52 11.96 5.11
N LEU A 97 -4.05 12.88 4.30
CA LEU A 97 -5.32 13.58 4.56
C LEU A 97 -6.51 12.61 4.65
N LEU A 98 -6.42 11.46 3.97
CA LEU A 98 -7.40 10.38 4.00
C LEU A 98 -6.90 9.25 4.90
N PRO A 99 -7.79 8.53 5.58
CA PRO A 99 -7.42 7.28 6.24
C PRO A 99 -7.20 6.18 5.20
N ALA A 100 -6.18 5.32 5.39
CA ALA A 100 -5.88 4.21 4.46
C ALA A 100 -7.07 3.26 4.25
N GLN A 101 -7.93 3.14 5.25
CA GLN A 101 -9.15 2.32 5.22
C GLN A 101 -10.09 2.67 4.06
N CYS A 102 -10.04 3.90 3.54
CA CYS A 102 -10.85 4.29 2.39
C CYS A 102 -10.52 3.50 1.10
N LEU A 103 -9.33 2.88 1.02
CA LEU A 103 -8.90 2.06 -0.11
C LEU A 103 -9.29 0.58 0.03
N PHE A 104 -9.58 0.10 1.24
CA PHE A 104 -9.77 -1.33 1.51
C PHE A 104 -10.89 -1.98 0.70
N PRO A 105 -12.07 -1.34 0.52
CA PRO A 105 -13.13 -1.93 -0.30
C PRO A 105 -12.72 -2.13 -1.77
N ALA A 106 -11.91 -1.20 -2.32
CA ALA A 106 -11.41 -1.32 -3.68
C ALA A 106 -10.34 -2.42 -3.79
N ILE A 107 -9.45 -2.53 -2.78
CA ILE A 107 -8.42 -3.57 -2.73
C ILE A 107 -9.05 -4.97 -2.61
N ASP A 108 -10.04 -5.13 -1.72
CA ASP A 108 -10.76 -6.39 -1.56
C ASP A 108 -11.44 -6.81 -2.87
N ALA A 109 -12.19 -5.89 -3.49
CA ALA A 109 -12.84 -6.15 -4.77
C ALA A 109 -11.84 -6.49 -5.89
N PHE A 110 -10.63 -5.91 -5.87
CA PHE A 110 -9.58 -6.25 -6.82
C PHE A 110 -9.04 -7.66 -6.62
N TYR A 111 -8.80 -8.07 -5.38
CA TYR A 111 -8.32 -9.41 -5.08
C TYR A 111 -9.32 -10.51 -5.44
N GLN A 112 -10.63 -10.22 -5.40
CA GLN A 112 -11.67 -11.15 -5.85
C GLN A 112 -11.59 -11.45 -7.38
N LEU A 113 -10.86 -10.65 -8.16
CA LEU A 113 -10.61 -10.95 -9.58
C LEU A 113 -9.63 -12.12 -9.79
N GLY A 114 -8.88 -12.52 -8.74
CA GLY A 114 -7.91 -13.62 -8.82
C GLY A 114 -6.71 -13.35 -9.73
N VAL A 115 -6.41 -12.06 -10.02
CA VAL A 115 -5.24 -11.70 -10.83
C VAL A 115 -4.00 -11.53 -9.93
N PRO A 116 -2.83 -12.05 -10.32
CA PRO A 116 -1.62 -12.01 -9.50
C PRO A 116 -0.87 -10.69 -9.69
N VAL A 117 -1.47 -9.60 -9.23
CA VAL A 117 -0.86 -8.27 -9.21
C VAL A 117 -0.59 -7.90 -7.76
N ASP A 118 0.66 -7.64 -7.43
CA ASP A 118 1.05 -7.12 -6.12
C ASP A 118 0.54 -5.69 -5.97
N VAL A 119 -0.34 -5.43 -5.01
CA VAL A 119 -0.78 -4.06 -4.68
C VAL A 119 0.03 -3.54 -3.51
N GLN A 120 0.73 -2.42 -3.72
CA GLN A 120 1.44 -1.69 -2.67
C GLN A 120 0.74 -0.36 -2.41
N VAL A 121 0.48 -0.09 -1.13
CA VAL A 121 -0.09 1.20 -0.69
C VAL A 121 1.00 1.98 0.03
N VAL A 122 1.26 3.22 -0.41
CA VAL A 122 2.32 4.08 0.11
C VAL A 122 1.71 5.37 0.62
N GLU A 123 1.91 5.67 1.91
CA GLU A 123 1.48 6.93 2.49
C GLU A 123 2.42 8.07 2.09
N GLU A 124 1.86 9.18 1.65
CA GLU A 124 2.58 10.39 1.31
C GLU A 124 1.95 11.61 2.00
N VAL A 125 2.78 12.59 2.33
CA VAL A 125 2.38 13.81 3.04
C VAL A 125 2.65 15.02 2.17
N PHE A 126 1.71 15.96 2.09
CA PHE A 126 1.78 17.21 1.31
C PHE A 126 2.19 16.99 -0.16
N ALA A 127 3.25 17.71 -0.61
CA ALA A 127 3.76 17.62 -1.98
C ALA A 127 4.36 16.24 -2.31
N GLY A 128 4.65 15.42 -1.29
CA GLY A 128 5.18 14.06 -1.45
C GLY A 128 4.33 13.18 -2.35
N ALA A 129 3.00 13.35 -2.35
CA ALA A 129 2.09 12.60 -3.21
C ALA A 129 2.38 12.86 -4.72
N TRP A 130 2.53 14.12 -5.11
CA TRP A 130 2.90 14.49 -6.47
C TRP A 130 4.35 14.12 -6.81
N ASP A 131 5.28 14.32 -5.85
CA ASP A 131 6.67 13.94 -6.00
C ASP A 131 6.83 12.44 -6.25
N ALA A 132 6.09 11.62 -5.52
CA ALA A 132 6.08 10.17 -5.68
C ALA A 132 5.55 9.76 -7.06
N LEU A 133 4.50 10.42 -7.55
CA LEU A 133 3.95 10.17 -8.88
C LEU A 133 4.93 10.62 -9.98
N GLN A 134 5.45 11.84 -9.89
CA GLN A 134 6.37 12.40 -10.88
C GLN A 134 7.66 11.58 -11.00
N SER A 135 8.20 11.12 -9.87
CA SER A 135 9.42 10.30 -9.81
C SER A 135 9.17 8.80 -10.05
N ARG A 136 7.97 8.40 -10.42
CA ARG A 136 7.61 7.00 -10.65
C ARG A 136 7.81 6.09 -9.43
N ARG A 137 7.78 6.64 -8.23
CA ARG A 137 7.76 5.85 -6.97
C ARG A 137 6.40 5.18 -6.76
N VAL A 138 5.34 5.81 -7.27
CA VAL A 138 3.97 5.26 -7.33
C VAL A 138 3.41 5.38 -8.75
N ASP A 139 2.41 4.57 -9.07
CA ASP A 139 1.80 4.50 -10.40
C ASP A 139 0.53 5.35 -10.46
N MET A 140 -0.14 5.54 -9.34
CA MET A 140 -1.26 6.46 -9.15
C MET A 140 -1.28 7.04 -7.74
N VAL A 141 -1.99 8.15 -7.56
CA VAL A 141 -2.20 8.80 -6.26
C VAL A 141 -3.68 8.99 -5.99
N VAL A 142 -4.08 8.70 -4.74
CA VAL A 142 -5.40 9.01 -4.18
C VAL A 142 -5.24 10.18 -3.20
N GLY A 143 -5.95 11.27 -3.43
CA GLY A 143 -5.89 12.45 -2.58
C GLY A 143 -4.79 13.45 -2.97
N ALA A 144 -4.32 13.45 -4.22
CA ALA A 144 -3.39 14.48 -4.71
C ALA A 144 -4.04 15.86 -4.60
N ASP A 145 -3.40 16.82 -3.93
CA ASP A 145 -3.90 18.18 -3.82
C ASP A 145 -3.66 18.98 -5.10
N GLN A 146 -4.54 19.93 -5.38
CA GLN A 146 -4.43 20.74 -6.61
C GLN A 146 -3.30 21.78 -6.52
N LEU A 147 -2.94 22.22 -5.33
CA LEU A 147 -2.00 23.31 -5.12
C LEU A 147 -0.56 22.90 -5.41
N SER A 148 -0.22 21.65 -5.09
CA SER A 148 1.13 21.11 -5.28
C SER A 148 1.33 20.42 -6.63
N LYS A 149 0.35 20.51 -7.56
CA LYS A 149 0.43 19.84 -8.86
C LYS A 149 1.61 20.34 -9.68
N PRO A 150 2.60 19.49 -10.02
CA PRO A 150 3.74 19.88 -10.83
C PRO A 150 3.36 20.01 -12.30
N ALA A 151 4.23 20.63 -13.07
CA ALA A 151 4.15 20.58 -14.53
C ALA A 151 4.39 19.14 -15.02
N GLY A 152 3.61 18.71 -16.03
CA GLY A 152 3.73 17.36 -16.59
C GLY A 152 2.43 16.85 -17.18
N SER A 153 2.50 15.67 -17.80
CA SER A 153 1.35 15.01 -18.42
C SER A 153 0.66 14.08 -17.41
N PHE A 154 -0.23 14.64 -16.61
CA PHE A 154 -1.01 13.91 -15.61
C PHE A 154 -2.50 13.96 -15.92
N ALA A 155 -3.15 12.79 -15.90
CA ALA A 155 -4.59 12.69 -15.84
C ALA A 155 -5.04 12.82 -14.39
N THR A 156 -6.07 13.64 -14.15
CA THR A 156 -6.66 13.84 -12.81
C THR A 156 -8.18 13.69 -12.85
N LYS A 157 -8.76 13.16 -11.77
CA LYS A 157 -10.22 13.17 -11.54
C LYS A 157 -10.49 13.74 -10.15
N PRO A 158 -11.44 14.66 -9.98
CA PRO A 158 -11.78 15.20 -8.67
C PRO A 158 -12.36 14.10 -7.77
N LEU A 159 -12.00 14.12 -6.49
CA LEU A 159 -12.58 13.27 -5.45
C LEU A 159 -13.49 14.06 -4.53
N GLY A 160 -13.14 15.32 -4.26
CA GLY A 160 -13.86 16.22 -3.37
C GLY A 160 -12.92 17.15 -2.62
N GLU A 161 -13.37 17.64 -1.47
CA GLU A 161 -12.61 18.57 -0.63
C GLU A 161 -12.45 18.04 0.79
N ILE A 162 -11.28 18.26 1.38
CA ILE A 162 -10.99 17.91 2.77
C ILE A 162 -11.10 19.18 3.62
N PRO A 163 -12.09 19.29 4.50
CA PRO A 163 -12.16 20.36 5.48
C PRO A 163 -11.11 20.16 6.58
N PHE A 164 -10.59 21.28 7.09
CA PHE A 164 -9.65 21.31 8.20
C PHE A 164 -10.28 21.95 9.43
N VAL A 165 -9.93 21.42 10.58
CA VAL A 165 -10.36 21.92 11.89
C VAL A 165 -9.12 22.26 12.70
N PHE A 166 -9.11 23.43 13.33
CA PHE A 166 -8.11 23.72 14.35
C PHE A 166 -8.51 22.98 15.62
N ALA A 167 -7.67 22.06 16.08
CA ALA A 167 -7.98 21.19 17.19
C ALA A 167 -6.89 21.22 18.26
N VAL A 168 -7.32 21.08 19.49
CA VAL A 168 -6.47 21.04 20.69
C VAL A 168 -6.94 19.91 21.61
N ALA A 169 -6.07 19.39 22.47
CA ALA A 169 -6.47 18.44 23.51
C ALA A 169 -7.53 19.05 24.45
N ALA A 170 -8.43 18.22 24.96
CA ALA A 170 -9.47 18.69 25.88
C ALA A 170 -8.94 19.38 27.14
N ASN A 171 -7.76 18.99 27.62
CA ASN A 171 -7.08 19.58 28.78
C ASN A 171 -6.10 20.71 28.41
N HIS A 172 -6.01 21.10 27.13
CA HIS A 172 -5.13 22.17 26.68
C HIS A 172 -5.70 23.55 27.09
N PRO A 173 -4.85 24.54 27.47
CA PRO A 173 -5.34 25.87 27.84
C PRO A 173 -6.28 26.52 26.80
N LEU A 174 -5.98 26.34 25.51
CA LEU A 174 -6.82 26.87 24.43
C LEU A 174 -8.22 26.21 24.34
N ALA A 175 -8.45 25.04 24.94
CA ALA A 175 -9.75 24.41 24.92
C ALA A 175 -10.84 25.27 25.59
N GLN A 176 -10.45 26.04 26.62
CA GLN A 176 -11.32 26.95 27.35
C GLN A 176 -11.17 28.42 26.94
N ALA A 177 -10.28 28.74 25.99
CA ALA A 177 -10.08 30.09 25.53
C ALA A 177 -11.29 30.62 24.75
N GLU A 178 -11.50 31.95 24.80
CA GLU A 178 -12.57 32.64 24.08
C GLU A 178 -12.34 32.54 22.56
N GLU A 179 -13.41 32.37 21.78
CA GLU A 179 -13.38 32.22 20.34
C GLU A 179 -13.88 33.48 19.63
N PRO A 180 -13.38 33.77 18.42
CA PRO A 180 -12.36 33.02 17.66
C PRO A 180 -10.93 33.27 18.19
N LEU A 181 -10.09 32.20 18.20
CA LEU A 181 -8.68 32.32 18.59
C LEU A 181 -7.91 33.21 17.60
N THR A 182 -7.06 34.07 18.13
CA THR A 182 -6.15 34.90 17.33
C THR A 182 -4.77 34.25 17.20
N GLU A 183 -3.92 34.77 16.28
CA GLU A 183 -2.52 34.35 16.18
C GLU A 183 -1.78 34.52 17.52
N SER A 184 -2.05 35.61 18.27
CA SER A 184 -1.43 35.87 19.57
C SER A 184 -1.81 34.84 20.65
N ASP A 185 -3.00 34.27 20.58
CA ASP A 185 -3.43 33.19 21.47
C ASP A 185 -2.73 31.87 21.17
N ILE A 186 -2.50 31.59 19.90
CA ILE A 186 -1.98 30.31 19.41
C ILE A 186 -0.44 30.27 19.41
N ALA A 187 0.22 31.33 19.01
CA ALA A 187 1.68 31.40 18.83
C ALA A 187 2.55 30.98 20.05
N PRO A 188 2.11 31.15 21.31
CA PRO A 188 2.87 30.66 22.47
C PRO A 188 3.02 29.14 22.53
N PHE A 189 2.13 28.39 21.89
CA PHE A 189 2.10 26.92 21.90
C PHE A 189 2.80 26.34 20.68
N PRO A 190 3.48 25.17 20.79
CA PRO A 190 4.12 24.53 19.64
C PRO A 190 3.09 24.11 18.57
N ALA A 191 3.37 24.40 17.29
CA ALA A 191 2.61 23.82 16.19
C ALA A 191 2.99 22.35 16.00
N ALA A 192 2.03 21.44 16.05
CA ALA A 192 2.22 20.07 15.61
C ALA A 192 2.22 20.03 14.07
N VAL A 193 3.30 19.51 13.47
CA VAL A 193 3.53 19.53 12.02
C VAL A 193 3.87 18.11 11.54
N ALA A 194 3.20 17.64 10.48
CA ALA A 194 3.65 16.47 9.75
C ALA A 194 4.70 16.89 8.71
N ALA A 195 5.82 16.16 8.64
CA ALA A 195 6.86 16.41 7.66
C ALA A 195 6.38 16.09 6.25
N ASP A 196 6.73 16.92 5.29
CA ASP A 196 6.49 16.62 3.87
C ASP A 196 7.39 15.46 3.42
N THR A 197 6.85 14.53 2.66
CA THR A 197 7.58 13.37 2.12
C THR A 197 8.17 13.64 0.74
N SER A 198 8.03 14.85 0.19
CA SER A 198 8.64 15.23 -1.07
C SER A 198 10.18 15.17 -1.01
N ARG A 199 10.79 14.75 -2.12
CA ARG A 199 12.26 14.61 -2.25
C ARG A 199 12.84 15.60 -3.24
N ALA A 200 12.10 15.92 -4.29
CA ALA A 200 12.52 16.79 -5.38
C ALA A 200 11.65 18.04 -5.50
N LEU A 201 10.37 17.95 -5.16
CA LEU A 201 9.49 19.12 -5.12
C LEU A 201 9.74 19.95 -3.86
N PRO A 202 9.52 21.28 -3.92
CA PRO A 202 9.58 22.12 -2.74
C PRO A 202 8.64 21.59 -1.65
N PRO A 203 9.12 21.47 -0.39
CA PRO A 203 8.29 20.94 0.67
C PRO A 203 7.11 21.85 0.97
N GLY A 204 5.93 21.27 1.08
CA GLY A 204 4.72 21.93 1.53
C GLY A 204 4.74 22.11 3.06
N HIS A 205 4.22 23.21 3.53
CA HIS A 205 3.90 23.41 4.94
C HIS A 205 2.65 24.27 5.05
N ALA A 206 1.89 24.07 6.08
CA ALA A 206 0.66 24.84 6.25
C ALA A 206 0.28 24.99 7.72
N GLY A 207 -0.27 26.16 8.07
CA GLY A 207 -0.86 26.44 9.37
C GLY A 207 0.14 26.64 10.50
N ILE A 208 1.34 27.16 10.21
CA ILE A 208 2.34 27.58 11.18
C ILE A 208 2.33 29.10 11.22
N PHE A 209 2.15 29.65 12.41
CA PHE A 209 2.20 31.10 12.59
C PHE A 209 3.65 31.62 12.71
N ARG A 210 3.84 32.90 12.47
CA ARG A 210 5.17 33.52 12.49
C ARG A 210 5.83 33.34 13.86
N ARG A 211 7.08 32.83 13.89
CA ARG A 211 7.86 32.56 15.12
C ARG A 211 7.29 31.49 16.05
N GLN A 212 6.26 30.78 15.66
CA GLN A 212 5.73 29.64 16.42
C GLN A 212 6.76 28.49 16.43
N ARG A 213 7.03 27.92 17.60
CA ARG A 213 7.85 26.70 17.69
C ARG A 213 7.10 25.54 17.02
N THR A 214 7.83 24.59 16.43
CA THR A 214 7.25 23.43 15.77
C THR A 214 7.66 22.13 16.47
N LEU A 215 6.74 21.20 16.57
CA LEU A 215 6.99 19.80 16.89
C LEU A 215 6.68 19.00 15.65
N THR A 216 7.72 18.56 14.94
CA THR A 216 7.59 17.90 13.64
C THR A 216 7.63 16.39 13.80
N VAL A 217 6.68 15.72 13.15
CA VAL A 217 6.51 14.26 13.11
C VAL A 217 6.42 13.76 11.68
N THR A 218 6.44 12.43 11.48
CA THR A 218 6.56 11.85 10.14
C THR A 218 5.23 11.75 9.39
N ASN A 219 4.08 11.68 10.09
CA ASN A 219 2.77 11.51 9.45
C ASN A 219 1.62 12.13 10.27
N ILE A 220 0.42 12.10 9.70
CA ILE A 220 -0.78 12.67 10.34
C ILE A 220 -1.21 11.91 11.59
N ASP A 221 -1.02 10.59 11.68
CA ASP A 221 -1.40 9.82 12.88
C ASP A 221 -0.58 10.26 14.09
N GLN A 222 0.74 10.41 13.91
CA GLN A 222 1.60 10.94 14.95
C GLN A 222 1.25 12.39 15.30
N LYS A 223 0.86 13.21 14.30
CA LYS A 223 0.41 14.58 14.54
C LYS A 223 -0.86 14.60 15.39
N ILE A 224 -1.84 13.75 15.11
CA ILE A 224 -3.07 13.61 15.91
C ILE A 224 -2.71 13.20 17.34
N ALA A 225 -1.88 12.16 17.51
CA ALA A 225 -1.47 11.67 18.82
C ALA A 225 -0.76 12.77 19.67
N ILE A 226 0.11 13.58 19.06
CA ILE A 226 0.75 14.72 19.72
C ILE A 226 -0.27 15.76 20.18
N GLN A 227 -1.27 16.06 19.34
CA GLN A 227 -2.32 17.02 19.70
C GLN A 227 -3.24 16.47 20.79
N GLU A 228 -3.62 15.18 20.74
CA GLU A 228 -4.37 14.53 21.82
C GLU A 228 -3.62 14.53 23.17
N ALA A 229 -2.30 14.39 23.10
CA ALA A 229 -1.43 14.48 24.29
C ALA A 229 -1.21 15.91 24.81
N GLY A 230 -1.73 16.93 24.14
CA GLY A 230 -1.59 18.34 24.53
C GLY A 230 -0.18 18.91 24.29
N LEU A 231 0.67 18.24 23.51
CA LEU A 231 2.06 18.65 23.26
C LEU A 231 2.20 19.64 22.11
N GLY A 232 1.13 19.86 21.35
CA GLY A 232 1.09 20.80 20.25
C GLY A 232 -0.33 21.07 19.79
N VAL A 233 -0.49 22.09 18.96
CA VAL A 233 -1.77 22.54 18.43
C VAL A 233 -1.70 22.70 16.92
N GLY A 234 -2.84 22.75 16.24
CA GLY A 234 -2.85 23.06 14.81
C GLY A 234 -4.03 22.44 14.05
N TRP A 235 -3.97 22.63 12.75
CA TRP A 235 -4.99 22.18 11.83
C TRP A 235 -4.89 20.68 11.56
N LEU A 236 -6.01 19.97 11.66
CA LEU A 236 -6.16 18.56 11.34
C LEU A 236 -7.26 18.35 10.29
N PRO A 237 -7.10 17.39 9.37
CA PRO A 237 -8.14 17.03 8.43
C PRO A 237 -9.32 16.39 9.16
N LEU A 238 -10.52 16.96 9.01
CA LEU A 238 -11.72 16.50 9.72
C LEU A 238 -11.98 14.98 9.56
N PRO A 239 -11.82 14.36 8.38
CA PRO A 239 -12.03 12.92 8.25
C PRO A 239 -11.19 12.04 9.18
N ARG A 240 -10.03 12.55 9.61
CA ARG A 240 -9.07 11.81 10.46
C ARG A 240 -9.36 11.94 11.95
N ILE A 241 -10.13 12.94 12.36
CA ILE A 241 -10.31 13.28 13.80
C ILE A 241 -11.77 13.24 14.26
N ARG A 242 -12.70 12.81 13.43
CA ARG A 242 -14.13 12.75 13.81
C ARG A 242 -14.36 11.99 15.11
N GLU A 243 -13.75 10.81 15.25
CA GLU A 243 -13.87 10.00 16.45
C GLU A 243 -13.26 10.71 17.69
N ALA A 244 -12.11 11.37 17.51
CA ALA A 244 -11.46 12.10 18.60
C ALA A 244 -12.28 13.31 19.06
N LEU A 245 -13.00 13.98 18.15
CA LEU A 245 -13.93 15.06 18.47
C LEU A 245 -15.15 14.52 19.21
N VAL A 246 -15.78 13.45 18.69
CA VAL A 246 -16.96 12.85 19.31
C VAL A 246 -16.65 12.30 20.71
N SER A 247 -15.49 11.67 20.89
CA SER A 247 -15.05 11.15 22.20
C SER A 247 -14.51 12.21 23.16
N GLY A 248 -14.37 13.45 22.71
CA GLY A 248 -13.86 14.55 23.53
C GLY A 248 -12.35 14.49 23.80
N ARG A 249 -11.58 13.65 23.09
CA ARG A 249 -10.10 13.68 23.17
C ARG A 249 -9.53 14.95 22.56
N LEU A 250 -10.16 15.44 21.50
CA LEU A 250 -9.88 16.73 20.87
C LEU A 250 -11.08 17.65 20.94
N VAL A 251 -10.80 18.96 21.02
CA VAL A 251 -11.80 20.04 20.96
C VAL A 251 -11.50 20.90 19.73
N ALA A 252 -12.52 21.09 18.89
CA ALA A 252 -12.45 22.01 17.77
C ALA A 252 -12.53 23.45 18.27
N LYS A 253 -11.72 24.34 17.72
CA LYS A 253 -11.71 25.77 18.05
C LYS A 253 -11.87 26.60 16.78
N ALA A 254 -12.73 27.61 16.85
CA ALA A 254 -12.80 28.64 15.82
C ALA A 254 -11.53 29.50 15.85
N VAL A 255 -10.97 29.81 14.69
CA VAL A 255 -9.79 30.67 14.53
C VAL A 255 -10.17 31.84 13.64
N HIS A 256 -9.61 33.02 13.91
CA HIS A 256 -9.93 34.25 13.18
C HIS A 256 -9.67 34.13 11.66
N GLU A 257 -8.59 33.42 11.30
CA GLU A 257 -8.28 33.08 9.91
C GLU A 257 -8.44 31.58 9.68
N PRO A 258 -9.63 31.10 9.27
CA PRO A 258 -9.87 29.69 9.08
C PRO A 258 -9.10 29.17 7.85
N ARG A 259 -8.60 27.92 7.96
CA ARG A 259 -7.96 27.26 6.83
C ARG A 259 -9.02 26.80 5.82
N PRO A 260 -8.90 27.18 4.52
CA PRO A 260 -9.82 26.70 3.51
C PRO A 260 -9.71 25.19 3.30
N PRO A 261 -10.79 24.52 2.86
CA PRO A 261 -10.75 23.13 2.44
C PRO A 261 -9.73 22.91 1.32
N VAL A 262 -9.18 21.71 1.24
CA VAL A 262 -8.22 21.32 0.20
C VAL A 262 -8.91 20.40 -0.80
N ALA A 263 -8.99 20.82 -2.05
CA ALA A 263 -9.48 19.99 -3.15
C ALA A 263 -8.48 18.86 -3.45
N ILE A 264 -8.98 17.63 -3.46
CA ILE A 264 -8.17 16.42 -3.70
C ILE A 264 -8.66 15.65 -4.93
N HIS A 265 -7.72 14.97 -5.57
CA HIS A 265 -7.90 14.30 -6.84
C HIS A 265 -7.30 12.89 -6.83
N LEU A 266 -7.83 12.02 -7.69
CA LEU A 266 -7.05 10.93 -8.25
C LEU A 266 -6.08 11.50 -9.27
N ALA A 267 -4.86 10.97 -9.31
CA ALA A 267 -3.85 11.36 -10.28
C ALA A 267 -3.05 10.14 -10.79
N ARG A 268 -2.71 10.15 -12.07
CA ARG A 268 -1.81 9.20 -12.72
C ARG A 268 -1.08 9.86 -13.89
N HIS A 269 -0.03 9.27 -14.40
CA HIS A 269 0.51 9.69 -15.69
C HIS A 269 -0.51 9.42 -16.82
N SER A 270 -0.65 10.37 -17.74
CA SER A 270 -1.68 10.29 -18.80
C SER A 270 -1.46 9.13 -19.77
N GLU A 271 -0.20 8.74 -19.98
CA GLU A 271 0.22 7.67 -20.90
C GLU A 271 0.03 6.25 -20.32
N ASP A 272 0.00 6.10 -18.99
CA ASP A 272 -0.08 4.80 -18.35
C ASP A 272 -1.48 4.19 -18.53
N LYS A 273 -1.52 2.93 -19.00
CA LYS A 273 -2.75 2.21 -19.37
C LYS A 273 -2.76 0.76 -18.91
N GLY A 274 -1.94 0.42 -17.91
CA GLY A 274 -1.96 -0.92 -17.32
C GLY A 274 -3.34 -1.31 -16.80
N LYS A 275 -3.69 -2.58 -16.89
CA LYS A 275 -5.05 -3.04 -16.55
C LYS A 275 -5.40 -2.85 -15.10
N ALA A 276 -4.47 -3.13 -14.17
CA ALA A 276 -4.70 -2.92 -12.75
C ALA A 276 -4.84 -1.44 -12.42
N LEU A 277 -3.94 -0.59 -12.96
CA LEU A 277 -4.02 0.85 -12.84
C LEU A 277 -5.38 1.40 -13.30
N MET A 278 -5.83 0.99 -14.50
CA MET A 278 -7.09 1.47 -15.06
C MET A 278 -8.30 0.93 -14.29
N TRP A 279 -8.22 -0.28 -13.76
CA TRP A 279 -9.27 -0.82 -12.91
C TRP A 279 -9.44 0.02 -11.63
N PHE A 280 -8.34 0.29 -10.89
CA PHE A 280 -8.40 1.14 -9.70
C PHE A 280 -8.80 2.57 -10.02
N TRP A 281 -8.29 3.13 -11.13
CA TRP A 281 -8.67 4.46 -11.60
C TRP A 281 -10.18 4.61 -11.81
N ASN A 282 -10.82 3.65 -12.48
CA ASN A 282 -12.25 3.68 -12.72
C ASN A 282 -13.01 3.41 -11.41
N ARG A 283 -12.63 2.35 -10.69
CA ARG A 283 -13.28 1.97 -9.44
C ARG A 283 -13.31 3.10 -8.43
N LEU A 284 -12.16 3.72 -8.15
CA LEU A 284 -12.05 4.80 -7.17
C LEU A 284 -12.69 6.11 -7.64
N SER A 285 -12.79 6.36 -8.94
CA SER A 285 -13.47 7.55 -9.46
C SER A 285 -14.98 7.46 -9.42
N GLU A 286 -15.55 6.26 -9.38
CA GLU A 286 -16.99 6.00 -9.35
C GLU A 286 -17.48 5.67 -7.94
N ASP A 287 -16.56 5.43 -7.02
CA ASP A 287 -16.85 4.95 -5.67
C ASP A 287 -17.41 6.05 -4.79
N GLN A 288 -18.73 5.98 -4.54
CA GLN A 288 -19.40 6.86 -3.58
C GLN A 288 -18.91 6.65 -2.14
N SER A 289 -18.24 5.54 -1.83
CA SER A 289 -17.73 5.27 -0.48
C SER A 289 -16.58 6.21 -0.11
N LEU A 290 -15.74 6.64 -1.08
CA LEU A 290 -14.78 7.71 -0.86
C LEU A 290 -15.48 9.01 -0.46
N GLY A 291 -16.64 9.30 -1.05
CA GLY A 291 -17.47 10.46 -0.71
C GLY A 291 -17.94 10.47 0.76
N GLN A 292 -18.08 9.33 1.42
CA GLN A 292 -18.45 9.27 2.83
C GLN A 292 -17.39 9.86 3.75
N TRP A 293 -16.10 9.68 3.38
CA TRP A 293 -14.98 10.26 4.13
C TRP A 293 -14.84 11.77 3.94
N LEU A 294 -15.41 12.30 2.84
CA LEU A 294 -15.30 13.70 2.45
C LEU A 294 -16.48 14.55 2.90
N LYS A 295 -17.61 13.91 3.30
CA LYS A 295 -18.80 14.64 3.77
C LYS A 295 -18.54 15.33 5.10
N PRO A 296 -19.10 16.54 5.34
CA PRO A 296 -19.17 17.14 6.67
C PRO A 296 -19.90 16.21 7.65
N ALA A 297 -19.66 16.38 8.94
CA ALA A 297 -20.23 15.53 9.99
C ALA A 297 -21.76 15.61 10.14
N ASP A 298 -22.43 16.60 9.53
CA ASP A 298 -23.84 16.95 9.72
C ASP A 298 -24.65 16.88 8.41
N SER A 299 -24.56 15.78 7.68
CA SER A 299 -25.49 15.57 6.56
C SER A 299 -26.08 14.15 6.58
#